data_de20c61ff3e94a4c833bbb4c69c96e9f
#
_entry.id   de20c61ff3e94a4c833bbb4c69c96e9f
#
_cell.length_a   1.000
_cell.length_b   1.000
_cell.length_c   1.000
_cell.angle_alpha   90.00
_cell.angle_beta   90.00
_cell.angle_gamma   90.00
#
_symmetry.space_group_name_H-M   'P 1'
#
loop_
_entity.id
_entity.type
_entity.pdbx_description
1 polymer ?
#
loop_
_entity_poly.entity_id
_entity_poly.type
_entity_poly.pdbx_seq_one_letter_code
_entity_poly.pdbx_strand_id
1 'polypeptide(L)'
;TEYKLVFFTNISHEFRTPLTLIQGALEKIQRVTDIPRELIYPLKTMDKSTQRMLRLINQLLEFRKMQNNKLALSLEETDVISFLYEIFLSFGDVAEQKNMNFRFLPSVPSYKMFIDKGNLDKVTYNLLSNAFKYTPSNGTIILSVNVDEGKQTLQIQVSDTGVGIPKEKQNELFKRFMQSNFSGDSIGVGLHLSHELVQVHKGTIEYKDNEGGGSVFTVCIPTDKTVYLEKDFLV
;
A
#
# COMPACT_ATOMS: atom_id res chain seq x y z
N THR A 1 23.38 -1.34 -19.28
CA THR A 1 22.09 -1.41 -18.52
C THR A 1 22.22 -2.29 -17.27
N GLU A 2 22.94 -3.41 -17.31
CA GLU A 2 23.14 -4.30 -16.14
C GLU A 2 23.94 -3.65 -15.00
N TYR A 3 24.99 -2.89 -15.29
CA TYR A 3 25.79 -2.20 -14.28
C TYR A 3 24.96 -1.22 -13.43
N LYS A 4 24.01 -0.50 -14.02
CA LYS A 4 23.09 0.37 -13.28
C LYS A 4 22.17 -0.46 -12.36
N LEU A 5 21.85 -1.67 -12.77
CA LEU A 5 20.95 -2.57 -12.04
C LEU A 5 21.59 -3.09 -10.76
N VAL A 6 22.80 -3.63 -10.84
CA VAL A 6 23.59 -4.14 -9.71
C VAL A 6 23.90 -3.00 -8.72
N PHE A 7 24.27 -1.83 -9.24
CA PHE A 7 24.60 -0.65 -8.44
C PHE A 7 23.44 -0.21 -7.52
N PHE A 8 22.21 -0.08 -8.06
CA PHE A 8 21.07 0.34 -7.25
C PHE A 8 20.60 -0.72 -6.25
N THR A 9 20.72 -2.01 -6.59
CA THR A 9 20.40 -3.09 -5.66
C THR A 9 21.36 -3.11 -4.48
N ASN A 10 22.66 -3.00 -4.76
CA ASN A 10 23.68 -2.95 -3.72
C ASN A 10 23.52 -1.71 -2.83
N ILE A 11 23.33 -0.53 -3.43
CA ILE A 11 23.07 0.71 -2.69
C ILE A 11 21.83 0.58 -1.80
N SER A 12 20.75 0.02 -2.30
CA SER A 12 19.53 -0.15 -1.50
C SER A 12 19.74 -1.08 -0.30
N HIS A 13 20.52 -2.15 -0.46
CA HIS A 13 20.91 -3.02 0.65
C HIS A 13 21.84 -2.31 1.63
N GLU A 14 22.82 -1.54 1.14
CA GLU A 14 23.74 -0.76 1.97
C GLU A 14 23.05 0.35 2.76
N PHE A 15 21.97 0.95 2.23
CA PHE A 15 21.18 1.91 2.99
C PHE A 15 20.18 1.27 3.96
N ARG A 16 19.63 0.09 3.63
CA ARG A 16 18.68 -0.60 4.51
C ARG A 16 19.30 -0.96 5.85
N THR A 17 20.53 -1.50 5.83
CA THR A 17 21.23 -1.97 7.04
C THR A 17 21.41 -0.87 8.09
N PRO A 18 22.02 0.30 7.80
CA PRO A 18 22.18 1.35 8.80
C PRO A 18 20.84 1.93 9.25
N LEU A 19 19.85 2.05 8.36
CA LEU A 19 18.52 2.55 8.74
C LEU A 19 17.80 1.59 9.68
N THR A 20 17.90 0.28 9.47
CA THR A 20 17.34 -0.73 10.39
C THR A 20 18.02 -0.67 11.77
N LEU A 21 19.32 -0.42 11.81
CA LEU A 21 20.05 -0.22 13.07
C LEU A 21 19.60 1.06 13.79
N ILE A 22 19.40 2.16 13.05
CA ILE A 22 18.89 3.41 13.61
C ILE A 22 17.47 3.20 14.16
N GLN A 23 16.61 2.50 13.43
CA GLN A 23 15.25 2.18 13.88
C GLN A 23 15.28 1.34 15.15
N GLY A 24 16.09 0.28 15.22
CA GLY A 24 16.24 -0.56 16.40
C GLY A 24 16.78 0.21 17.63
N ALA A 25 17.66 1.20 17.40
CA ALA A 25 18.15 2.08 18.48
C ALA A 25 17.05 3.02 18.97
N LEU A 26 16.26 3.62 18.07
CA LEU A 26 15.12 4.47 18.41
C LEU A 26 14.04 3.71 19.19
N GLU A 27 13.70 2.48 18.76
CA GLU A 27 12.76 1.61 19.48
C GLU A 27 13.22 1.30 20.91
N LYS A 28 14.54 1.06 21.11
CA LYS A 28 15.10 0.85 22.45
C LYS A 28 14.98 2.10 23.32
N ILE A 29 15.29 3.28 22.75
CA ILE A 29 15.19 4.55 23.49
C ILE A 29 13.71 4.83 23.86
N GLN A 30 12.76 4.56 22.94
CA GLN A 30 11.34 4.79 23.20
C GLN A 30 10.74 3.88 24.29
N ARG A 31 11.40 2.76 24.61
CA ARG A 31 11.03 1.86 25.72
C ARG A 31 11.54 2.34 27.09
N VAL A 32 12.38 3.36 27.14
CA VAL A 32 12.87 3.94 28.38
C VAL A 32 11.75 4.78 29.02
N THR A 33 11.45 4.52 30.29
CA THR A 33 10.31 5.13 31.01
C THR A 33 10.49 6.62 31.33
N ASP A 34 11.72 7.12 31.40
CA ASP A 34 12.06 8.49 31.79
C ASP A 34 12.74 9.28 30.67
N ILE A 35 12.08 9.39 29.52
CA ILE A 35 12.58 10.24 28.44
C ILE A 35 12.26 11.70 28.75
N PRO A 36 13.27 12.60 28.77
CA PRO A 36 13.04 14.03 28.93
C PRO A 36 12.07 14.55 27.89
N ARG A 37 11.10 15.37 28.29
CA ARG A 37 10.03 15.90 27.41
C ARG A 37 10.58 16.58 26.16
N GLU A 38 11.74 17.22 26.27
CA GLU A 38 12.43 17.91 25.18
C GLU A 38 12.92 16.94 24.08
N LEU A 39 13.14 15.66 24.39
CA LEU A 39 13.62 14.64 23.46
C LEU A 39 12.47 13.88 22.79
N ILE A 40 11.26 13.95 23.29
CA ILE A 40 10.12 13.19 22.74
C ILE A 40 9.84 13.59 21.28
N TYR A 41 9.81 14.88 20.98
CA TYR A 41 9.56 15.37 19.62
C TYR A 41 10.71 15.05 18.66
N PRO A 42 11.99 15.34 18.98
CA PRO A 42 13.13 14.91 18.14
C PRO A 42 13.16 13.42 17.86
N LEU A 43 12.95 12.56 18.88
CA LEU A 43 12.93 11.10 18.72
C LEU A 43 11.81 10.63 17.77
N LYS A 44 10.60 11.18 17.92
CA LYS A 44 9.48 10.90 17.01
C LYS A 44 9.80 11.36 15.57
N THR A 45 10.49 12.47 15.41
CA THR A 45 10.88 13.00 14.09
C THR A 45 11.93 12.10 13.44
N MET A 46 12.91 11.63 14.21
CA MET A 46 13.93 10.69 13.73
C MET A 46 13.30 9.36 13.32
N ASP A 47 12.40 8.81 14.14
CA ASP A 47 11.70 7.57 13.85
C ASP A 47 10.88 7.68 12.56
N LYS A 48 10.05 8.73 12.41
CA LYS A 48 9.30 9.00 11.19
C LYS A 48 10.20 9.11 9.95
N SER A 49 11.33 9.81 10.08
CA SER A 49 12.28 9.99 8.97
C SER A 49 12.95 8.68 8.57
N THR A 50 13.34 7.87 9.55
CA THR A 50 13.95 6.55 9.32
C THR A 50 12.96 5.59 8.65
N GLN A 51 11.75 5.50 9.16
CA GLN A 51 10.67 4.71 8.55
C GLN A 51 10.34 5.17 7.11
N ARG A 52 10.37 6.49 6.88
CA ARG A 52 10.19 7.05 5.54
C ARG A 52 11.30 6.60 4.60
N MET A 53 12.56 6.70 4.99
CA MET A 53 13.70 6.26 4.17
C MET A 53 13.64 4.76 3.86
N LEU A 54 13.31 3.91 4.85
CA LEU A 54 13.13 2.47 4.65
C LEU A 54 12.02 2.18 3.63
N ARG A 55 10.90 2.88 3.71
CA ARG A 55 9.82 2.75 2.71
C ARG A 55 10.27 3.12 1.31
N LEU A 56 11.00 4.24 1.15
CA LEU A 56 11.51 4.70 -0.14
C LEU A 56 12.48 3.68 -0.76
N ILE A 57 13.38 3.12 0.05
CA ILE A 57 14.33 2.08 -0.38
C ILE A 57 13.58 0.81 -0.81
N ASN A 58 12.59 0.37 -0.03
CA ASN A 58 11.79 -0.79 -0.37
C ASN A 58 11.00 -0.58 -1.67
N GLN A 59 10.40 0.59 -1.86
CA GLN A 59 9.73 0.96 -3.13
C GLN A 59 10.70 0.94 -4.32
N LEU A 60 11.93 1.41 -4.13
CA LEU A 60 12.95 1.37 -5.18
C LEU A 60 13.36 -0.06 -5.53
N LEU A 61 13.50 -0.95 -4.54
CA LEU A 61 13.81 -2.37 -4.75
C LEU A 61 12.67 -3.11 -5.47
N GLU A 62 11.42 -2.88 -5.07
CA GLU A 62 10.25 -3.45 -5.73
C GLU A 62 10.15 -2.97 -7.18
N PHE A 63 10.35 -1.67 -7.41
CA PHE A 63 10.42 -1.12 -8.76
C PHE A 63 11.49 -1.82 -9.62
N ARG A 64 12.63 -2.20 -9.03
CA ARG A 64 13.69 -2.96 -9.71
C ARG A 64 13.28 -4.38 -10.05
N LYS A 65 12.60 -5.08 -9.14
CA LYS A 65 12.05 -6.42 -9.42
C LYS A 65 11.09 -6.39 -10.62
N MET A 66 10.28 -5.33 -10.70
CA MET A 66 9.37 -5.10 -11.84
C MET A 66 10.11 -4.96 -13.16
N GLN A 67 11.17 -4.12 -13.21
CA GLN A 67 11.94 -3.90 -14.45
C GLN A 67 12.58 -5.18 -15.00
N ASN A 68 12.83 -6.16 -14.16
CA ASN A 68 13.47 -7.43 -14.52
C ASN A 68 12.46 -8.55 -14.83
N ASN A 69 11.16 -8.27 -14.96
CA ASN A 69 10.11 -9.29 -15.09
C ASN A 69 10.18 -10.39 -13.99
N LYS A 70 10.71 -10.05 -12.82
CA LYS A 70 10.87 -10.97 -11.66
C LYS A 70 9.75 -10.87 -10.64
N LEU A 71 8.64 -10.23 -10.98
CA LEU A 71 7.43 -10.30 -10.17
C LEU A 71 6.80 -11.67 -10.40
N ALA A 72 7.16 -12.62 -9.56
CA ALA A 72 6.49 -13.91 -9.49
C ALA A 72 5.36 -13.83 -8.47
N LEU A 73 4.26 -14.52 -8.72
CA LEU A 73 3.21 -14.73 -7.74
C LEU A 73 3.62 -15.84 -6.77
N SER A 74 3.15 -15.72 -5.54
CA SER A 74 3.23 -16.73 -4.50
C SER A 74 1.84 -16.90 -3.90
N LEU A 75 0.97 -17.61 -4.64
CA LEU A 75 -0.44 -17.77 -4.29
C LEU A 75 -0.62 -18.79 -3.19
N GLU A 76 -1.36 -18.43 -2.15
CA GLU A 76 -1.77 -19.30 -1.06
C GLU A 76 -3.27 -19.17 -0.79
N GLU A 77 -3.93 -20.25 -0.36
CA GLU A 77 -5.34 -20.22 0.01
C GLU A 77 -5.52 -19.36 1.26
N THR A 78 -6.32 -18.32 1.16
CA THR A 78 -6.47 -17.31 2.22
C THR A 78 -7.92 -16.88 2.32
N ASP A 79 -8.42 -16.69 3.56
CA ASP A 79 -9.64 -15.92 3.79
C ASP A 79 -9.33 -14.44 3.56
N VAL A 80 -9.69 -13.97 2.38
CA VAL A 80 -9.35 -12.60 1.95
C VAL A 80 -10.07 -11.52 2.77
N ILE A 81 -11.24 -11.84 3.34
CA ILE A 81 -11.97 -10.87 4.18
C ILE A 81 -11.23 -10.64 5.50
N SER A 82 -10.83 -11.72 6.19
CA SER A 82 -10.03 -11.63 7.41
C SER A 82 -8.68 -10.96 7.15
N PHE A 83 -8.02 -11.30 6.06
CA PHE A 83 -6.74 -10.70 5.66
C PHE A 83 -6.84 -9.19 5.44
N LEU A 84 -7.85 -8.71 4.71
CA LEU A 84 -8.07 -7.28 4.47
C LEU A 84 -8.52 -6.54 5.74
N TYR A 85 -9.24 -7.22 6.63
CA TYR A 85 -9.62 -6.67 7.93
C TYR A 85 -8.40 -6.43 8.83
N GLU A 86 -7.39 -7.30 8.83
CA GLU A 86 -6.13 -7.08 9.56
C GLU A 86 -5.40 -5.83 9.04
N ILE A 87 -5.35 -5.63 7.72
CA ILE A 87 -4.78 -4.41 7.14
C ILE A 87 -5.59 -3.17 7.57
N PHE A 88 -6.93 -3.25 7.54
CA PHE A 88 -7.80 -2.18 8.01
C PHE A 88 -7.50 -1.81 9.48
N LEU A 89 -7.38 -2.80 10.37
CA LEU A 89 -7.09 -2.55 11.79
C LEU A 89 -5.75 -1.83 12.00
N SER A 90 -4.75 -2.05 11.14
CA SER A 90 -3.44 -1.40 11.24
C SER A 90 -3.48 0.14 11.08
N PHE A 91 -4.57 0.68 10.54
CA PHE A 91 -4.78 2.12 10.40
C PHE A 91 -5.68 2.73 11.50
N GLY A 92 -6.14 1.92 12.47
CA GLY A 92 -7.06 2.36 13.53
C GLY A 92 -6.54 3.55 14.32
N ASP A 93 -5.29 3.47 14.80
CA ASP A 93 -4.67 4.55 15.60
C ASP A 93 -4.58 5.87 14.81
N VAL A 94 -4.25 5.80 13.52
CA VAL A 94 -4.16 6.98 12.66
C VAL A 94 -5.55 7.57 12.42
N ALA A 95 -6.57 6.71 12.28
CA ALA A 95 -7.96 7.13 12.11
C ALA A 95 -8.45 7.88 13.37
N GLU A 96 -8.17 7.34 14.54
CA GLU A 96 -8.52 7.95 15.83
C GLU A 96 -7.80 9.30 16.02
N GLN A 97 -6.48 9.36 15.81
CA GLN A 97 -5.70 10.59 15.94
C GLN A 97 -6.17 11.72 15.03
N LYS A 98 -6.67 11.39 13.84
CA LYS A 98 -7.22 12.36 12.87
C LYS A 98 -8.74 12.55 13.01
N ASN A 99 -9.39 11.87 13.95
CA ASN A 99 -10.84 11.85 14.13
C ASN A 99 -11.57 11.49 12.82
N MET A 100 -11.09 10.45 12.11
CA MET A 100 -11.63 10.01 10.81
C MET A 100 -12.80 9.05 11.00
N ASN A 101 -13.83 9.15 10.15
CA ASN A 101 -14.83 8.11 10.02
C ASN A 101 -14.28 6.99 9.14
N PHE A 102 -13.60 6.02 9.76
CA PHE A 102 -12.96 4.91 9.06
C PHE A 102 -13.79 3.64 9.19
N ARG A 103 -14.20 3.04 8.06
CA ARG A 103 -15.12 1.89 8.04
C ARG A 103 -14.63 0.77 7.14
N PHE A 104 -14.93 -0.47 7.54
CA PHE A 104 -14.74 -1.69 6.76
C PHE A 104 -16.11 -2.26 6.38
N LEU A 105 -16.37 -2.47 5.09
CA LEU A 105 -17.66 -2.90 4.56
C LEU A 105 -17.48 -4.11 3.62
N PRO A 106 -17.41 -5.35 4.17
CA PRO A 106 -17.38 -6.57 3.36
C PRO A 106 -18.80 -6.97 2.94
N SER A 107 -18.96 -7.53 1.72
CA SER A 107 -20.24 -8.07 1.24
C SER A 107 -20.58 -9.44 1.84
N VAL A 108 -19.57 -10.16 2.32
CA VAL A 108 -19.67 -11.49 2.95
C VAL A 108 -18.74 -11.55 4.17
N PRO A 109 -19.05 -12.39 5.18
CA PRO A 109 -18.24 -12.44 6.40
C PRO A 109 -16.88 -13.15 6.21
N SER A 110 -16.75 -14.03 5.22
CA SER A 110 -15.55 -14.82 4.93
C SER A 110 -15.57 -15.26 3.47
N TYR A 111 -14.42 -15.29 2.82
CA TYR A 111 -14.27 -15.81 1.46
C TYR A 111 -12.85 -16.33 1.24
N LYS A 112 -12.73 -17.64 0.98
CA LYS A 112 -11.45 -18.30 0.69
C LYS A 112 -11.14 -18.24 -0.80
N MET A 113 -9.97 -17.76 -1.14
CA MET A 113 -9.44 -17.72 -2.50
C MET A 113 -7.91 -17.77 -2.48
N PHE A 114 -7.30 -18.00 -3.65
CA PHE A 114 -5.85 -17.96 -3.80
C PHE A 114 -5.39 -16.53 -4.07
N ILE A 115 -4.53 -16.00 -3.19
CA ILE A 115 -3.92 -14.66 -3.32
C ILE A 115 -2.44 -14.72 -2.95
N ASP A 116 -1.66 -13.80 -3.52
CA ASP A 116 -0.34 -13.45 -2.99
C ASP A 116 -0.53 -12.38 -1.90
N LYS A 117 -0.48 -12.81 -0.63
CA LYS A 117 -0.68 -11.92 0.52
C LYS A 117 0.31 -10.76 0.52
N GLY A 118 1.59 -11.02 0.20
CA GLY A 118 2.63 -9.98 0.22
C GLY A 118 2.38 -8.89 -0.82
N ASN A 119 1.89 -9.24 -2.00
CA ASN A 119 1.56 -8.28 -3.04
C ASN A 119 0.25 -7.55 -2.76
N LEU A 120 -0.79 -8.26 -2.30
CA LEU A 120 -2.08 -7.65 -1.99
C LEU A 120 -2.02 -6.72 -0.77
N ASP A 121 -1.20 -7.05 0.24
CA ASP A 121 -0.87 -6.17 1.37
C ASP A 121 -0.32 -4.84 0.88
N LYS A 122 0.70 -4.86 0.02
CA LYS A 122 1.33 -3.65 -0.54
C LYS A 122 0.33 -2.79 -1.30
N VAL A 123 -0.54 -3.41 -2.12
CA VAL A 123 -1.58 -2.70 -2.88
C VAL A 123 -2.56 -2.02 -1.92
N THR A 124 -3.15 -2.79 -1.01
CA THR A 124 -4.18 -2.29 -0.09
C THR A 124 -3.61 -1.22 0.85
N TYR A 125 -2.42 -1.47 1.42
CA TYR A 125 -1.74 -0.50 2.27
C TYR A 125 -1.43 0.81 1.54
N ASN A 126 -0.96 0.74 0.29
CA ASN A 126 -0.67 1.93 -0.50
C ASN A 126 -1.94 2.75 -0.78
N LEU A 127 -3.05 2.11 -1.13
CA LEU A 127 -4.33 2.80 -1.36
C LEU A 127 -4.85 3.45 -0.08
N LEU A 128 -4.85 2.73 1.06
CA LEU A 128 -5.26 3.28 2.36
C LEU A 128 -4.32 4.41 2.80
N SER A 129 -3.01 4.24 2.69
CA SER A 129 -2.03 5.27 3.03
C SER A 129 -2.25 6.55 2.23
N ASN A 130 -2.58 6.45 0.94
CA ASN A 130 -2.94 7.60 0.12
C ASN A 130 -4.25 8.24 0.60
N ALA A 131 -5.28 7.47 0.89
CA ALA A 131 -6.54 7.97 1.42
C ALA A 131 -6.32 8.76 2.73
N PHE A 132 -5.56 8.20 3.68
CA PHE A 132 -5.23 8.88 4.94
C PHE A 132 -4.34 10.12 4.77
N LYS A 133 -3.50 10.14 3.73
CA LYS A 133 -2.62 11.28 3.43
C LYS A 133 -3.38 12.46 2.85
N TYR A 134 -4.34 12.20 1.96
CA TYR A 134 -5.02 13.24 1.18
C TYR A 134 -6.41 13.60 1.71
N THR A 135 -6.88 12.91 2.75
CA THR A 135 -8.12 13.24 3.44
C THR A 135 -7.81 14.10 4.67
N PRO A 136 -8.42 15.27 4.81
CA PRO A 136 -8.27 16.10 6.00
C PRO A 136 -8.89 15.43 7.23
N SER A 137 -8.51 15.88 8.43
CA SER A 137 -9.12 15.41 9.67
C SER A 137 -10.65 15.58 9.65
N ASN A 138 -11.36 14.69 10.32
CA ASN A 138 -12.82 14.55 10.32
C ASN A 138 -13.42 14.06 8.99
N GLY A 139 -12.58 13.65 8.03
CA GLY A 139 -13.06 13.07 6.77
C GLY A 139 -13.50 11.62 6.92
N THR A 140 -13.94 11.03 5.83
CA THR A 140 -14.40 9.63 5.77
C THR A 140 -13.52 8.82 4.84
N ILE A 141 -13.13 7.62 5.30
CA ILE A 141 -12.44 6.62 4.49
C ILE A 141 -13.16 5.28 4.66
N ILE A 142 -13.44 4.61 3.54
CA ILE A 142 -14.14 3.33 3.55
C ILE A 142 -13.32 2.32 2.75
N LEU A 143 -13.03 1.17 3.35
CA LEU A 143 -12.54 -0.02 2.68
C LEU A 143 -13.71 -0.96 2.45
N SER A 144 -14.17 -1.08 1.22
CA SER A 144 -15.25 -2.00 0.83
C SER A 144 -14.66 -3.22 0.13
N VAL A 145 -15.21 -4.39 0.42
CA VAL A 145 -14.80 -5.66 -0.20
C VAL A 145 -16.05 -6.36 -0.71
N ASN A 146 -16.14 -6.53 -2.03
CA ASN A 146 -17.27 -7.17 -2.67
C ASN A 146 -16.84 -8.42 -3.43
N VAL A 147 -17.49 -9.54 -3.16
CA VAL A 147 -17.31 -10.81 -3.89
C VAL A 147 -18.47 -10.97 -4.86
N ASP A 148 -18.16 -10.96 -6.16
CA ASP A 148 -19.12 -11.22 -7.23
C ASP A 148 -18.88 -12.65 -7.77
N GLU A 149 -19.63 -13.62 -7.26
CA GLU A 149 -19.52 -15.01 -7.67
C GLU A 149 -19.92 -15.21 -9.15
N GLY A 150 -20.87 -14.42 -9.66
CA GLY A 150 -21.32 -14.50 -11.04
C GLY A 150 -20.25 -14.07 -12.05
N LYS A 151 -19.44 -13.07 -11.68
CA LYS A 151 -18.30 -12.61 -12.47
C LYS A 151 -16.97 -13.26 -12.06
N GLN A 152 -17.00 -14.07 -11.03
CA GLN A 152 -15.80 -14.67 -10.43
C GLN A 152 -14.71 -13.63 -10.13
N THR A 153 -15.10 -12.53 -9.48
CA THR A 153 -14.20 -11.43 -9.13
C THR A 153 -14.32 -11.01 -7.68
N LEU A 154 -13.18 -10.71 -7.06
CA LEU A 154 -13.07 -9.97 -5.83
C LEU A 154 -12.84 -8.49 -6.19
N GLN A 155 -13.66 -7.60 -5.66
CA GLN A 155 -13.50 -6.16 -5.79
C GLN A 155 -13.10 -5.57 -4.43
N ILE A 156 -11.96 -4.89 -4.37
CA ILE A 156 -11.48 -4.15 -3.22
C ILE A 156 -11.56 -2.67 -3.57
N GLN A 157 -12.28 -1.89 -2.78
CA GLN A 157 -12.47 -0.47 -3.05
C GLN A 157 -12.08 0.36 -1.83
N VAL A 158 -11.22 1.36 -2.06
CA VAL A 158 -10.89 2.39 -1.09
C VAL A 158 -11.51 3.70 -1.57
N SER A 159 -12.47 4.20 -0.82
CA SER A 159 -13.08 5.51 -1.07
C SER A 159 -12.74 6.48 0.04
N ASP A 160 -12.47 7.73 -0.32
CA ASP A 160 -12.14 8.81 0.59
C ASP A 160 -12.91 10.09 0.25
N THR A 161 -13.02 11.00 1.22
CA THR A 161 -13.59 12.35 1.05
C THR A 161 -12.50 13.42 1.04
N GLY A 162 -11.35 13.09 0.46
CA GLY A 162 -10.19 13.96 0.38
C GLY A 162 -10.28 15.01 -0.72
N VAL A 163 -9.13 15.53 -1.10
CA VAL A 163 -9.03 16.61 -2.11
C VAL A 163 -9.29 16.12 -3.55
N GLY A 164 -9.40 14.80 -3.76
CA GLY A 164 -9.54 14.22 -5.10
C GLY A 164 -8.28 14.40 -5.96
N ILE A 165 -8.40 14.07 -7.26
CA ILE A 165 -7.29 14.16 -8.22
C ILE A 165 -7.72 15.03 -9.41
N PRO A 166 -6.95 16.08 -9.75
CA PRO A 166 -7.26 16.94 -10.90
C PRO A 166 -7.40 16.13 -12.19
N LYS A 167 -8.38 16.49 -13.04
CA LYS A 167 -8.71 15.76 -14.29
C LYS A 167 -7.52 15.58 -15.21
N GLU A 168 -6.64 16.58 -15.27
CA GLU A 168 -5.45 16.57 -16.12
C GLU A 168 -4.46 15.48 -15.70
N LYS A 169 -4.51 15.05 -14.42
CA LYS A 169 -3.60 14.04 -13.85
C LYS A 169 -4.20 12.63 -13.83
N GLN A 170 -5.52 12.49 -13.98
CA GLN A 170 -6.19 11.20 -13.86
C GLN A 170 -5.73 10.16 -14.88
N ASN A 171 -5.49 10.57 -16.13
CA ASN A 171 -5.02 9.68 -17.21
C ASN A 171 -3.57 9.18 -17.02
N GLU A 172 -2.87 9.72 -16.06
CA GLU A 172 -1.46 9.42 -15.82
C GLU A 172 -1.20 8.78 -14.45
N LEU A 173 -2.25 8.57 -13.64
CA LEU A 173 -2.15 8.11 -12.24
C LEU A 173 -1.31 6.86 -12.04
N PHE A 174 -1.39 5.93 -12.97
CA PHE A 174 -0.68 4.65 -12.93
C PHE A 174 0.63 4.67 -13.71
N LYS A 175 1.00 5.81 -14.34
CA LYS A 175 2.29 5.97 -15.00
C LYS A 175 3.41 6.17 -13.98
N ARG A 176 4.63 5.86 -14.41
CA ARG A 176 5.84 5.97 -13.58
C ARG A 176 6.12 7.41 -13.19
N PHE A 177 6.52 7.63 -11.92
CA PHE A 177 6.99 8.91 -11.38
C PHE A 177 5.97 10.06 -11.39
N MET A 178 4.69 9.75 -11.43
CA MET A 178 3.66 10.76 -11.23
C MET A 178 3.64 11.23 -9.78
N GLN A 179 4.09 12.44 -9.55
CA GLN A 179 3.94 13.14 -8.27
C GLN A 179 2.73 14.09 -8.36
N SER A 180 1.79 13.97 -7.43
CA SER A 180 0.92 15.11 -7.17
C SER A 180 1.75 16.17 -6.42
N ASN A 181 1.86 17.37 -6.95
CA ASN A 181 2.64 18.49 -6.37
C ASN A 181 2.14 18.94 -4.97
N PHE A 182 1.23 18.21 -4.32
CA PHE A 182 0.61 18.59 -3.05
C PHE A 182 1.43 18.25 -1.80
N SER A 183 2.45 17.40 -1.89
CA SER A 183 3.40 17.18 -0.78
C SER A 183 4.61 16.44 -1.32
N GLY A 184 5.81 16.97 -1.11
CA GLY A 184 7.09 16.38 -1.50
C GLY A 184 7.44 15.03 -0.85
N ASP A 185 6.44 14.29 -0.37
CA ASP A 185 6.58 13.13 0.49
C ASP A 185 6.46 11.77 -0.21
N SER A 186 6.33 11.71 -1.53
CA SER A 186 6.27 10.43 -2.25
C SER A 186 7.04 10.50 -3.56
N ILE A 187 7.72 9.42 -3.93
CA ILE A 187 8.49 9.30 -5.20
C ILE A 187 7.54 9.14 -6.41
N GLY A 188 6.23 9.04 -6.21
CA GLY A 188 5.27 8.80 -7.30
C GLY A 188 5.33 7.37 -7.88
N VAL A 189 5.83 6.41 -7.11
CA VAL A 189 5.99 5.01 -7.53
C VAL A 189 4.86 4.12 -6.99
N GLY A 190 4.18 4.53 -5.92
CA GLY A 190 3.21 3.68 -5.20
C GLY A 190 2.05 3.19 -6.07
N LEU A 191 1.35 4.09 -6.76
CA LEU A 191 0.22 3.72 -7.62
C LEU A 191 0.65 2.91 -8.84
N HIS A 192 1.81 3.24 -9.44
CA HIS A 192 2.38 2.43 -10.51
C HIS A 192 2.73 1.03 -10.03
N LEU A 193 3.37 0.89 -8.86
CA LEU A 193 3.65 -0.41 -8.25
C LEU A 193 2.35 -1.18 -7.98
N SER A 194 1.33 -0.52 -7.43
CA SER A 194 0.02 -1.15 -7.19
C SER A 194 -0.59 -1.67 -8.48
N HIS A 195 -0.52 -0.89 -9.57
CA HIS A 195 -0.99 -1.31 -10.89
C HIS A 195 -0.27 -2.58 -11.38
N GLU A 196 1.05 -2.61 -11.32
CA GLU A 196 1.82 -3.77 -11.76
C GLU A 196 1.54 -5.04 -10.91
N LEU A 197 1.44 -4.88 -9.58
CA LEU A 197 1.12 -5.99 -8.67
C LEU A 197 -0.29 -6.54 -8.92
N VAL A 198 -1.25 -5.68 -9.23
CA VAL A 198 -2.60 -6.07 -9.62
C VAL A 198 -2.61 -6.77 -10.99
N GLN A 199 -1.81 -6.29 -11.94
CA GLN A 199 -1.65 -6.92 -13.26
C GLN A 199 -1.07 -8.34 -13.16
N VAL A 200 -0.09 -8.57 -12.26
CA VAL A 200 0.45 -9.92 -12.02
C VAL A 200 -0.64 -10.85 -11.49
N HIS A 201 -1.56 -10.35 -10.65
CA HIS A 201 -2.77 -11.07 -10.21
C HIS A 201 -3.85 -11.21 -11.30
N LYS A 202 -3.56 -10.85 -12.56
CA LYS A 202 -4.54 -10.86 -13.67
C LYS A 202 -5.76 -9.95 -13.40
N GLY A 203 -5.57 -8.97 -12.53
CA GLY A 203 -6.60 -8.02 -12.12
C GLY A 203 -6.50 -6.66 -12.83
N THR A 204 -7.37 -5.76 -12.41
CA THR A 204 -7.39 -4.35 -12.86
C THR A 204 -7.46 -3.41 -11.67
N ILE A 205 -6.90 -2.21 -11.83
CA ILE A 205 -7.05 -1.11 -10.88
C ILE A 205 -7.58 0.12 -11.61
N GLU A 206 -8.60 0.74 -11.05
CA GLU A 206 -9.27 1.90 -11.63
C GLU A 206 -9.39 3.02 -10.61
N TYR A 207 -9.52 4.24 -11.11
CA TYR A 207 -9.81 5.44 -10.34
C TYR A 207 -11.11 6.10 -10.84
N LYS A 208 -11.89 6.61 -9.89
CA LYS A 208 -13.03 7.49 -10.15
C LYS A 208 -13.09 8.60 -9.11
N ASP A 209 -13.65 9.75 -9.49
CA ASP A 209 -14.00 10.78 -8.52
C ASP A 209 -15.10 10.25 -7.58
N ASN A 210 -14.99 10.55 -6.28
CA ASN A 210 -16.02 10.22 -5.31
C ASN A 210 -17.16 11.24 -5.37
N GLU A 211 -18.41 10.76 -5.26
CA GLU A 211 -19.58 11.65 -5.18
C GLU A 211 -19.48 12.50 -3.91
N GLY A 212 -19.52 13.82 -4.10
CA GLY A 212 -19.33 14.77 -2.99
C GLY A 212 -17.89 15.18 -2.70
N GLY A 213 -16.92 14.71 -3.50
CA GLY A 213 -15.50 15.02 -3.39
C GLY A 213 -14.66 13.87 -2.84
N GLY A 214 -13.42 13.81 -3.26
CA GLY A 214 -12.45 12.77 -2.89
C GLY A 214 -12.20 11.77 -4.01
N SER A 215 -11.68 10.60 -3.65
CA SER A 215 -11.22 9.57 -4.58
C SER A 215 -11.87 8.22 -4.30
N VAL A 216 -12.03 7.43 -5.36
CA VAL A 216 -12.41 6.02 -5.30
C VAL A 216 -11.42 5.23 -6.14
N PHE A 217 -10.62 4.40 -5.47
CA PHE A 217 -9.77 3.41 -6.13
C PHE A 217 -10.40 2.04 -6.02
N THR A 218 -10.51 1.35 -7.14
CA THR A 218 -11.12 0.03 -7.22
C THR A 218 -10.13 -0.96 -7.81
N VAL A 219 -9.84 -2.03 -7.09
CA VAL A 219 -9.03 -3.18 -7.52
C VAL A 219 -9.96 -4.35 -7.74
N CYS A 220 -9.88 -4.99 -8.92
CA CYS A 220 -10.61 -6.20 -9.24
C CYS A 220 -9.61 -7.33 -9.49
N ILE A 221 -9.79 -8.47 -8.79
CA ILE A 221 -8.93 -9.67 -8.92
C ILE A 221 -9.83 -10.86 -9.24
N PRO A 222 -9.46 -11.75 -10.22
CA PRO A 222 -10.20 -12.98 -10.46
C PRO A 222 -10.15 -13.90 -9.25
N THR A 223 -11.29 -14.52 -8.92
CA THR A 223 -11.39 -15.53 -7.86
C THR A 223 -11.17 -16.95 -8.39
N ASP A 224 -11.26 -17.13 -9.72
CA ASP A 224 -10.99 -18.38 -10.38
C ASP A 224 -9.50 -18.70 -10.39
N LYS A 225 -9.09 -19.75 -9.69
CA LYS A 225 -7.70 -20.21 -9.64
C LYS A 225 -7.16 -20.72 -10.98
N THR A 226 -8.03 -21.08 -11.93
CA THR A 226 -7.61 -21.63 -13.23
C THR A 226 -6.96 -20.62 -14.15
N VAL A 227 -7.06 -19.31 -13.84
CA VAL A 227 -6.41 -18.23 -14.58
C VAL A 227 -4.90 -18.14 -14.31
N TYR A 228 -4.43 -18.85 -13.26
CA TYR A 228 -3.04 -18.86 -12.81
C TYR A 228 -2.32 -20.14 -13.23
N LEU A 229 -0.99 -20.10 -13.29
CA LEU A 229 -0.15 -21.24 -13.63
C LEU A 229 0.25 -22.02 -12.37
N GLU A 230 0.52 -23.32 -12.48
CA GLU A 230 0.96 -24.16 -11.34
C GLU A 230 2.14 -23.56 -10.58
N LYS A 231 3.11 -22.97 -11.28
CA LYS A 231 4.28 -22.31 -10.69
C LYS A 231 3.96 -21.07 -9.84
N ASP A 232 2.75 -20.53 -9.95
CA ASP A 232 2.31 -19.33 -9.24
C ASP A 232 1.80 -19.67 -7.82
N PHE A 233 1.58 -20.96 -7.53
CA PHE A 233 1.13 -21.43 -6.22
C PHE A 233 2.30 -21.79 -5.32
N LEU A 234 2.18 -21.43 -4.03
CA LEU A 234 3.10 -21.92 -3.01
C LEU A 234 2.89 -23.42 -2.82
N VAL A 235 3.99 -24.20 -2.94
CA VAL A 235 4.02 -25.64 -2.69
C VAL A 235 4.18 -25.90 -1.20
#